data_38d11999da23f1e82423b9b9bf587d45
#
_entry.id   38d11999da23f1e82423b9b9bf587d45
#
_cell.length_a   1.000
_cell.length_b   1.000
_cell.length_c   1.000
_cell.angle_alpha   90.00
_cell.angle_beta   90.00
_cell.angle_gamma   90.00
#
_symmetry.space_group_name_H-M   'P 1'
#
loop_
_entity.id
_entity.type
_entity.pdbx_description
1 polymer ?
#
loop_
_entity_poly.entity_id
_entity_poly.type
_entity_poly.pdbx_seq_one_letter_code
_entity_poly.pdbx_strand_id
1 'polypeptide(L)'
;MGHLKELPEAKLKQASLVKVKFEDIKSWSDLVTPQGLIGIFSKPDHTKMSYPAAQLTSSLPLFLICDNIRDPGNLGTILRSAAGAGCEKVLLTEGCVDPWEPKVLRAGMGAHFRLPIVANLDWESVPSNLPAGIQVCVADNKDPRGADGAGSAPGSLKAPVKSKPKAAPEHEDEYGEEGVCIPELPAQYYYESWTQTPVAVVIGGETHGLSPDALHLAASTGGKRLVIPVVPGVDSLNSAIAAAIVLFEGKRQLLQRHKQEGERQKFPVVG
;
A
#
# COMPACT_ATOMS: atom_id res chain seq x y z
N MET A 1 -10.14 11.28 -33.18
CA MET A 1 -11.02 10.23 -33.73
C MET A 1 -10.26 9.08 -34.43
N GLY A 2 -8.94 9.19 -34.67
CA GLY A 2 -8.16 8.16 -35.39
C GLY A 2 -8.13 6.80 -34.71
N HIS A 3 -7.83 6.76 -33.41
CA HIS A 3 -7.57 5.50 -32.70
C HIS A 3 -8.78 4.59 -32.44
N LEU A 4 -10.00 5.10 -32.41
CA LEU A 4 -11.20 4.25 -32.24
C LEU A 4 -11.60 3.48 -33.51
N LYS A 5 -11.15 3.94 -34.68
CA LYS A 5 -11.39 3.23 -35.96
C LYS A 5 -10.47 2.00 -36.14
N GLU A 6 -9.42 1.88 -35.34
CA GLU A 6 -8.47 0.77 -35.41
C GLU A 6 -8.83 -0.40 -34.49
N LEU A 7 -9.84 -0.24 -33.63
CA LEU A 7 -10.34 -1.35 -32.81
C LEU A 7 -11.09 -2.35 -33.68
N PRO A 8 -10.81 -3.68 -33.58
CA PRO A 8 -11.54 -4.68 -34.31
C PRO A 8 -13.04 -4.56 -34.03
N GLU A 9 -13.88 -4.55 -35.08
CA GLU A 9 -15.33 -4.45 -34.94
C GLU A 9 -15.93 -5.48 -33.97
N ALA A 10 -15.28 -6.65 -33.84
CA ALA A 10 -15.66 -7.67 -32.88
C ALA A 10 -15.60 -7.22 -31.42
N LYS A 11 -14.71 -6.27 -31.07
CA LYS A 11 -14.59 -5.69 -29.72
C LYS A 11 -15.60 -4.57 -29.47
N LEU A 12 -16.16 -3.97 -30.54
CA LEU A 12 -17.15 -2.90 -30.44
C LEU A 12 -18.58 -3.43 -30.45
N LYS A 13 -18.80 -4.69 -30.78
CA LYS A 13 -20.16 -5.29 -30.91
C LYS A 13 -21.02 -5.25 -29.65
N GLN A 14 -20.39 -5.02 -28.47
CA GLN A 14 -21.09 -4.90 -27.17
C GLN A 14 -21.12 -3.48 -26.63
N ALA A 15 -20.56 -2.51 -27.37
CA ALA A 15 -20.46 -1.12 -26.91
C ALA A 15 -21.36 -0.21 -27.78
N SER A 16 -22.12 0.67 -27.15
CA SER A 16 -22.84 1.75 -27.81
C SER A 16 -21.90 2.97 -27.94
N LEU A 17 -21.60 3.34 -29.19
CA LEU A 17 -20.78 4.53 -29.47
C LEU A 17 -21.70 5.71 -29.82
N VAL A 18 -21.66 6.74 -28.99
CA VAL A 18 -22.45 7.97 -29.19
C VAL A 18 -21.51 9.13 -29.50
N LYS A 19 -21.73 9.84 -30.59
CA LYS A 19 -21.02 11.05 -30.97
C LYS A 19 -21.72 12.24 -30.33
N VAL A 20 -20.98 13.01 -29.53
CA VAL A 20 -21.46 14.22 -28.85
C VAL A 20 -20.57 15.42 -29.19
N LYS A 21 -20.98 16.64 -28.81
CA LYS A 21 -20.14 17.83 -28.95
C LYS A 21 -19.05 17.83 -27.88
N PHE A 22 -17.94 18.48 -28.20
CA PHE A 22 -16.82 18.55 -27.24
C PHE A 22 -17.19 19.33 -25.97
N GLU A 23 -18.05 20.34 -26.09
CA GLU A 23 -18.57 21.10 -24.93
C GLU A 23 -19.34 20.20 -23.96
N ASP A 24 -20.09 19.21 -24.47
CA ASP A 24 -20.81 18.26 -23.61
C ASP A 24 -19.82 17.36 -22.85
N ILE A 25 -18.78 16.86 -23.54
CA ILE A 25 -17.71 16.09 -22.91
C ILE A 25 -17.00 16.91 -21.83
N LYS A 26 -16.74 18.20 -22.10
CA LYS A 26 -16.11 19.10 -21.16
C LYS A 26 -16.97 19.34 -19.92
N SER A 27 -18.28 19.44 -20.08
CA SER A 27 -19.21 19.64 -18.96
C SER A 27 -19.40 18.38 -18.08
N TRP A 28 -19.26 17.19 -18.66
CA TRP A 28 -19.40 15.90 -17.97
C TRP A 28 -18.10 15.41 -17.34
N SER A 29 -16.99 16.00 -17.72
CA SER A 29 -15.66 15.58 -17.26
C SER A 29 -15.18 16.41 -16.08
N ASP A 30 -14.63 15.77 -15.05
CA ASP A 30 -13.91 16.44 -13.95
C ASP A 30 -12.54 16.97 -14.38
N LEU A 31 -12.11 16.72 -15.62
CA LEU A 31 -10.79 17.12 -16.11
C LEU A 31 -10.81 18.52 -16.67
N VAL A 32 -9.79 19.31 -16.34
CA VAL A 32 -9.57 20.65 -16.93
C VAL A 32 -9.41 20.56 -18.45
N THR A 33 -8.73 19.49 -18.92
CA THR A 33 -8.51 19.21 -20.35
C THR A 33 -8.89 17.76 -20.65
N PRO A 34 -10.19 17.49 -20.94
CA PRO A 34 -10.64 16.15 -21.27
C PRO A 34 -10.08 15.70 -22.63
N GLN A 35 -9.81 14.40 -22.74
CA GLN A 35 -9.21 13.78 -23.94
C GLN A 35 -10.21 13.60 -25.10
N GLY A 36 -11.45 14.08 -24.96
CA GLY A 36 -12.50 13.97 -25.99
C GLY A 36 -13.16 12.59 -26.08
N LEU A 37 -12.98 11.75 -25.07
CA LEU A 37 -13.63 10.45 -24.94
C LEU A 37 -14.06 10.23 -23.48
N ILE A 38 -15.30 9.80 -23.28
CA ILE A 38 -15.81 9.33 -21.97
C ILE A 38 -16.37 7.94 -22.19
N GLY A 39 -16.01 7.01 -21.32
CA GLY A 39 -16.53 5.64 -21.31
C GLY A 39 -17.31 5.37 -20.03
N ILE A 40 -18.47 4.72 -20.17
CA ILE A 40 -19.26 4.20 -19.05
C ILE A 40 -19.19 2.67 -19.13
N PHE A 41 -18.76 2.05 -18.04
CA PHE A 41 -18.57 0.61 -17.96
C PHE A 41 -19.23 0.06 -16.69
N SER A 42 -19.66 -1.20 -16.76
CA SER A 42 -20.00 -1.91 -15.52
C SER A 42 -18.75 -2.09 -14.66
N LYS A 43 -18.91 -2.01 -13.35
CA LYS A 43 -17.80 -2.31 -12.42
C LYS A 43 -17.37 -3.76 -12.62
N PRO A 44 -16.08 -4.03 -12.83
CA PRO A 44 -15.61 -5.38 -13.05
C PRO A 44 -15.80 -6.26 -11.80
N ASP A 45 -16.18 -7.50 -12.04
CA ASP A 45 -16.13 -8.54 -11.04
C ASP A 45 -14.69 -9.11 -10.99
N HIS A 46 -13.96 -8.82 -9.92
CA HIS A 46 -12.54 -9.20 -9.77
C HIS A 46 -12.35 -10.73 -9.83
N THR A 47 -13.36 -11.52 -9.46
CA THR A 47 -13.29 -12.99 -9.51
C THR A 47 -13.31 -13.53 -10.93
N LYS A 48 -13.82 -12.74 -11.88
CA LYS A 48 -13.93 -13.08 -13.31
C LYS A 48 -12.88 -12.38 -14.17
N MET A 49 -12.06 -11.52 -13.59
CA MET A 49 -10.99 -10.85 -14.33
C MET A 49 -9.88 -11.82 -14.69
N SER A 50 -9.42 -11.74 -15.92
CA SER A 50 -8.21 -12.43 -16.38
C SER A 50 -7.06 -11.45 -16.50
N TYR A 51 -5.90 -11.84 -16.03
CA TYR A 51 -4.68 -11.02 -16.06
C TYR A 51 -3.71 -11.57 -17.12
N PRO A 52 -2.86 -10.71 -17.72
CA PRO A 52 -1.89 -11.16 -18.72
C PRO A 52 -0.98 -12.27 -18.17
N ALA A 53 -0.80 -13.36 -18.92
CA ALA A 53 0.03 -14.50 -18.50
C ALA A 53 1.47 -14.07 -18.13
N ALA A 54 2.06 -13.15 -18.89
CA ALA A 54 3.38 -12.59 -18.58
C ALA A 54 3.44 -11.88 -17.23
N GLN A 55 2.34 -11.29 -16.77
CA GLN A 55 2.25 -10.68 -15.46
C GLN A 55 2.22 -11.75 -14.35
N LEU A 56 1.42 -12.79 -14.53
CA LEU A 56 1.30 -13.88 -13.54
C LEU A 56 2.63 -14.65 -13.39
N THR A 57 3.37 -14.83 -14.49
CA THR A 57 4.67 -15.53 -14.46
C THR A 57 5.80 -14.67 -13.93
N SER A 58 5.67 -13.34 -13.92
CA SER A 58 6.67 -12.40 -13.39
C SER A 58 6.31 -11.85 -12.01
N SER A 59 5.19 -12.27 -11.41
CA SER A 59 4.82 -11.87 -10.06
C SER A 59 5.79 -12.47 -9.04
N LEU A 60 6.05 -11.69 -8.00
CA LEU A 60 6.84 -12.12 -6.84
C LEU A 60 5.88 -12.51 -5.73
N PRO A 61 6.27 -13.41 -4.81
CA PRO A 61 5.48 -13.77 -3.63
C PRO A 61 5.45 -12.62 -2.62
N LEU A 62 5.07 -11.44 -3.10
CA LEU A 62 4.96 -10.18 -2.39
C LEU A 62 3.51 -9.71 -2.44
N PHE A 63 2.91 -9.52 -1.29
CA PHE A 63 1.53 -9.08 -1.11
C PHE A 63 1.50 -7.69 -0.50
N LEU A 64 0.49 -6.92 -0.85
CA LEU A 64 0.26 -5.61 -0.26
C LEU A 64 -1.11 -5.59 0.42
N ILE A 65 -1.18 -5.05 1.62
CA ILE A 65 -2.41 -4.77 2.35
C ILE A 65 -2.49 -3.26 2.57
N CYS A 66 -3.54 -2.64 2.06
CA CYS A 66 -3.83 -1.24 2.31
C CYS A 66 -4.82 -1.13 3.46
N ASP A 67 -4.41 -0.46 4.53
CA ASP A 67 -5.19 -0.28 5.74
C ASP A 67 -5.79 1.13 5.75
N ASN A 68 -7.10 1.22 5.44
CA ASN A 68 -7.85 2.46 5.51
C ASN A 68 -7.25 3.63 4.67
N ILE A 69 -6.82 3.35 3.44
CA ILE A 69 -6.32 4.36 2.50
C ILE A 69 -7.51 5.09 1.87
N ARG A 70 -7.77 6.33 2.27
CA ARG A 70 -8.96 7.11 1.86
C ARG A 70 -8.72 8.04 0.68
N ASP A 71 -7.49 8.52 0.49
CA ASP A 71 -7.19 9.40 -0.63
C ASP A 71 -7.09 8.61 -1.95
N PRO A 72 -7.90 8.97 -2.96
CA PRO A 72 -7.93 8.24 -4.23
C PRO A 72 -6.64 8.39 -5.04
N GLY A 73 -5.92 9.50 -4.89
CA GLY A 73 -4.63 9.72 -5.54
C GLY A 73 -3.56 8.80 -4.96
N ASN A 74 -3.53 8.68 -3.62
CA ASN A 74 -2.64 7.76 -2.94
C ASN A 74 -2.95 6.32 -3.28
N LEU A 75 -4.21 5.89 -3.20
CA LEU A 75 -4.56 4.51 -3.55
C LEU A 75 -4.15 4.17 -4.99
N GLY A 76 -4.50 5.00 -5.96
CA GLY A 76 -4.12 4.75 -7.35
C GLY A 76 -2.60 4.68 -7.56
N THR A 77 -1.84 5.55 -6.89
CA THR A 77 -0.37 5.56 -6.92
C THR A 77 0.22 4.31 -6.26
N ILE A 78 -0.37 3.86 -5.14
CA ILE A 78 -0.01 2.61 -4.46
C ILE A 78 -0.24 1.40 -5.39
N LEU A 79 -1.42 1.29 -6.01
CA LEU A 79 -1.73 0.21 -6.94
C LEU A 79 -0.76 0.18 -8.12
N ARG A 80 -0.42 1.34 -8.67
CA ARG A 80 0.57 1.47 -9.74
C ARG A 80 1.96 1.01 -9.30
N SER A 81 2.39 1.36 -8.10
CA SER A 81 3.66 0.94 -7.52
C SER A 81 3.68 -0.57 -7.25
N ALA A 82 2.59 -1.13 -6.71
CA ALA A 82 2.45 -2.56 -6.48
C ALA A 82 2.52 -3.38 -7.78
N ALA A 83 1.83 -2.93 -8.83
CA ALA A 83 1.93 -3.55 -10.16
C ALA A 83 3.35 -3.47 -10.73
N GLY A 84 4.03 -2.32 -10.57
CA GLY A 84 5.41 -2.12 -11.02
C GLY A 84 6.45 -2.91 -10.21
N ALA A 85 6.20 -3.11 -8.92
CA ALA A 85 7.02 -3.97 -8.08
C ALA A 85 6.85 -5.45 -8.40
N GLY A 86 5.73 -5.84 -9.00
CA GLY A 86 5.39 -7.23 -9.31
C GLY A 86 4.72 -7.95 -8.14
N CYS A 87 3.94 -7.21 -7.34
CA CYS A 87 3.13 -7.83 -6.29
C CYS A 87 2.18 -8.87 -6.89
N GLU A 88 1.99 -9.96 -6.18
CA GLU A 88 1.07 -11.03 -6.59
C GLU A 88 -0.39 -10.61 -6.42
N LYS A 89 -0.70 -9.88 -5.34
CA LYS A 89 -2.06 -9.42 -5.01
C LYS A 89 -2.03 -8.20 -4.12
N VAL A 90 -3.08 -7.36 -4.22
CA VAL A 90 -3.36 -6.26 -3.30
C VAL A 90 -4.68 -6.50 -2.59
N LEU A 91 -4.68 -6.35 -1.27
CA LEU A 91 -5.85 -6.43 -0.41
C LEU A 91 -6.15 -5.02 0.12
N LEU A 92 -7.40 -4.61 0.05
CA LEU A 92 -7.87 -3.32 0.58
C LEU A 92 -8.86 -3.60 1.69
N THR A 93 -8.56 -3.13 2.90
CA THR A 93 -9.47 -3.27 4.03
C THR A 93 -10.65 -2.33 3.91
N GLU A 94 -11.68 -2.56 4.71
CA GLU A 94 -12.79 -1.62 4.89
C GLU A 94 -12.24 -0.22 5.23
N GLY A 95 -12.94 0.81 4.76
CA GLY A 95 -12.50 2.20 4.90
C GLY A 95 -11.53 2.69 3.82
N CYS A 96 -10.96 1.81 2.99
CA CYS A 96 -10.27 2.23 1.78
C CYS A 96 -11.25 2.80 0.76
N VAL A 97 -10.81 3.80 0.01
CA VAL A 97 -11.58 4.33 -1.13
C VAL A 97 -11.77 3.23 -2.19
N ASP A 98 -12.90 3.26 -2.90
CA ASP A 98 -13.18 2.28 -3.96
C ASP A 98 -12.09 2.31 -5.03
N PRO A 99 -11.40 1.19 -5.32
CA PRO A 99 -10.36 1.14 -6.32
C PRO A 99 -10.84 1.49 -7.73
N TRP A 100 -12.14 1.37 -8.00
CA TRP A 100 -12.74 1.68 -9.31
C TRP A 100 -13.23 3.12 -9.42
N GLU A 101 -13.02 3.96 -8.41
CA GLU A 101 -13.33 5.38 -8.50
C GLU A 101 -12.50 6.05 -9.62
N PRO A 102 -13.08 6.99 -10.41
CA PRO A 102 -12.40 7.63 -11.54
C PRO A 102 -11.04 8.25 -11.20
N LYS A 103 -10.87 8.83 -10.00
CA LYS A 103 -9.59 9.39 -9.56
C LYS A 103 -8.55 8.30 -9.30
N VAL A 104 -8.95 7.17 -8.70
CA VAL A 104 -8.07 6.01 -8.46
C VAL A 104 -7.63 5.40 -9.78
N LEU A 105 -8.57 5.20 -10.72
CA LEU A 105 -8.27 4.69 -12.07
C LEU A 105 -7.26 5.55 -12.81
N ARG A 106 -7.42 6.89 -12.75
CA ARG A 106 -6.49 7.83 -13.38
C ARG A 106 -5.09 7.75 -12.77
N ALA A 107 -4.98 7.79 -11.43
CA ALA A 107 -3.70 7.70 -10.74
C ALA A 107 -3.04 6.32 -10.93
N GLY A 108 -3.84 5.26 -10.99
CA GLY A 108 -3.39 3.88 -11.17
C GLY A 108 -2.88 3.55 -12.57
N MET A 109 -3.17 4.38 -13.59
CA MET A 109 -2.65 4.24 -14.96
C MET A 109 -2.76 2.81 -15.53
N GLY A 110 -3.88 2.14 -15.28
CA GLY A 110 -4.15 0.79 -15.77
C GLY A 110 -3.58 -0.36 -14.91
N ALA A 111 -3.04 -0.06 -13.72
CA ALA A 111 -2.58 -1.07 -12.77
C ALA A 111 -3.67 -2.10 -12.41
N HIS A 112 -4.94 -1.64 -12.36
CA HIS A 112 -6.12 -2.47 -12.09
C HIS A 112 -6.27 -3.68 -13.02
N PHE A 113 -5.71 -3.61 -14.22
CA PHE A 113 -5.73 -4.69 -15.21
C PHE A 113 -4.44 -5.50 -15.24
N ARG A 114 -3.56 -5.28 -14.25
CA ARG A 114 -2.25 -5.90 -14.17
C ARG A 114 -2.07 -6.80 -12.96
N LEU A 115 -2.77 -6.55 -11.87
CA LEU A 115 -2.67 -7.35 -10.65
C LEU A 115 -4.05 -7.54 -10.01
N PRO A 116 -4.29 -8.69 -9.32
CA PRO A 116 -5.50 -8.92 -8.55
C PRO A 116 -5.64 -7.93 -7.40
N ILE A 117 -6.83 -7.30 -7.30
CA ILE A 117 -7.20 -6.38 -6.23
C ILE A 117 -8.45 -6.91 -5.57
N VAL A 118 -8.39 -7.22 -4.29
CA VAL A 118 -9.55 -7.62 -3.49
C VAL A 118 -9.85 -6.47 -2.53
N ALA A 119 -11.05 -5.92 -2.62
CA ALA A 119 -11.44 -4.72 -1.87
C ALA A 119 -12.55 -5.00 -0.87
N ASN A 120 -12.72 -4.06 0.07
CA ASN A 120 -13.74 -4.09 1.11
C ASN A 120 -13.66 -5.33 1.99
N LEU A 121 -12.44 -5.66 2.45
CA LEU A 121 -12.20 -6.78 3.35
C LEU A 121 -12.26 -6.31 4.81
N ASP A 122 -13.05 -6.99 5.62
CA ASP A 122 -12.84 -6.95 7.06
C ASP A 122 -11.52 -7.64 7.43
N TRP A 123 -10.95 -7.27 8.58
CA TRP A 123 -9.67 -7.83 9.01
C TRP A 123 -9.71 -9.34 9.30
N GLU A 124 -10.87 -9.88 9.64
CA GLU A 124 -11.06 -11.32 9.86
C GLU A 124 -10.91 -12.11 8.56
N SER A 125 -11.30 -11.51 7.43
CA SER A 125 -11.20 -12.11 6.09
C SER A 125 -9.81 -11.94 5.45
N VAL A 126 -8.97 -11.00 5.91
CA VAL A 126 -7.64 -10.77 5.33
C VAL A 126 -6.78 -12.04 5.33
N PRO A 127 -6.64 -12.82 6.43
CA PRO A 127 -5.79 -14.00 6.44
C PRO A 127 -6.21 -15.07 5.42
N SER A 128 -7.51 -15.23 5.15
CA SER A 128 -8.03 -16.20 4.17
C SER A 128 -7.67 -15.86 2.72
N ASN A 129 -7.30 -14.59 2.46
CA ASN A 129 -6.88 -14.08 1.16
C ASN A 129 -5.35 -14.11 0.94
N LEU A 130 -4.61 -14.61 1.93
CA LEU A 130 -3.16 -14.72 1.94
C LEU A 130 -2.72 -16.20 1.91
N PRO A 131 -1.53 -16.51 1.37
CA PRO A 131 -1.00 -17.88 1.43
C PRO A 131 -0.69 -18.31 2.87
N ALA A 132 -0.80 -19.61 3.11
CA ALA A 132 -0.40 -20.19 4.40
C ALA A 132 1.08 -19.94 4.69
N GLY A 133 1.39 -19.61 5.95
CA GLY A 133 2.77 -19.37 6.40
C GLY A 133 3.37 -18.05 5.95
N ILE A 134 2.55 -17.13 5.41
CA ILE A 134 3.01 -15.78 5.05
C ILE A 134 3.46 -14.99 6.28
N GLN A 135 4.54 -14.24 6.15
CA GLN A 135 4.94 -13.23 7.13
C GLN A 135 4.34 -11.89 6.75
N VAL A 136 3.66 -11.22 7.69
CA VAL A 136 3.06 -9.90 7.47
C VAL A 136 3.86 -8.84 8.20
N CYS A 137 4.54 -7.98 7.46
CA CYS A 137 5.25 -6.81 7.99
C CYS A 137 4.39 -5.55 7.86
N VAL A 138 4.64 -4.55 8.68
CA VAL A 138 3.95 -3.26 8.63
C VAL A 138 4.94 -2.13 8.34
N ALA A 139 4.60 -1.19 7.47
CA ALA A 139 5.39 0.03 7.30
C ALA A 139 4.98 1.05 8.38
N ASP A 140 5.93 1.48 9.18
CA ASP A 140 5.70 2.38 10.30
C ASP A 140 6.87 3.40 10.41
N ASN A 141 6.61 4.53 11.05
CA ASN A 141 7.62 5.57 11.29
C ASN A 141 8.29 5.47 12.68
N LYS A 142 7.92 4.49 13.49
CA LYS A 142 8.46 4.31 14.85
C LYS A 142 9.92 3.82 14.78
N ASP A 143 10.90 4.69 15.09
CA ASP A 143 12.33 4.37 15.00
C ASP A 143 12.70 3.15 15.87
N PRO A 144 13.38 2.14 15.31
CA PRO A 144 13.81 0.95 16.05
C PRO A 144 14.84 1.24 17.15
N ARG A 145 15.52 2.39 17.09
CA ARG A 145 16.53 2.80 18.10
C ARG A 145 15.93 3.32 19.39
N GLY A 146 14.61 3.48 19.48
CA GLY A 146 13.92 3.97 20.66
C GLY A 146 14.20 5.44 21.00
N ALA A 147 13.45 6.00 21.94
CA ALA A 147 13.65 7.36 22.44
C ALA A 147 14.94 7.55 23.28
N ASP A 148 15.71 6.49 23.53
CA ASP A 148 16.92 6.51 24.35
C ASP A 148 18.18 6.96 23.59
N GLY A 149 18.06 7.25 22.29
CA GLY A 149 19.14 7.70 21.41
C GLY A 149 19.33 9.22 21.34
N ALA A 150 18.86 10.00 22.32
CA ALA A 150 19.26 11.40 22.46
C ALA A 150 20.69 11.50 23.03
N GLY A 151 21.64 10.94 22.28
CA GLY A 151 23.07 11.16 22.46
C GLY A 151 23.37 12.63 22.23
N SER A 152 23.71 13.31 23.29
CA SER A 152 24.16 14.69 23.40
C SER A 152 25.17 15.04 22.32
N ALA A 153 24.78 15.86 21.36
CA ALA A 153 25.76 16.66 20.63
C ALA A 153 26.39 17.69 21.60
N PRO A 154 27.71 17.83 21.70
CA PRO A 154 28.32 18.83 22.55
C PRO A 154 28.16 20.21 21.94
N GLY A 155 27.38 21.08 22.60
CA GLY A 155 27.33 22.52 22.31
C GLY A 155 25.99 23.07 21.82
N SER A 156 24.96 23.10 22.66
CA SER A 156 23.87 24.06 22.52
C SER A 156 23.45 24.61 23.86
N LEU A 157 23.60 25.93 23.99
CA LEU A 157 23.24 26.75 25.14
C LEU A 157 21.74 26.66 25.43
N LYS A 158 21.37 26.15 26.60
CA LYS A 158 20.01 26.15 27.14
C LYS A 158 19.54 27.58 27.45
N ALA A 159 18.53 28.07 26.79
CA ALA A 159 17.73 29.19 27.25
C ALA A 159 16.60 28.69 28.18
N PRO A 160 16.26 29.39 29.28
CA PRO A 160 15.29 28.93 30.26
C PRO A 160 13.87 29.15 29.78
N VAL A 161 13.08 28.08 29.69
CA VAL A 161 11.64 28.14 29.42
C VAL A 161 10.92 28.45 30.74
N LYS A 162 10.19 29.58 30.77
CA LYS A 162 9.31 30.00 31.87
C LYS A 162 8.10 29.08 31.95
N SER A 163 7.91 28.44 33.10
CA SER A 163 6.72 27.71 33.50
C SER A 163 5.52 28.64 33.65
N LYS A 164 4.36 28.27 33.03
CA LYS A 164 3.04 28.81 33.31
C LYS A 164 2.28 27.86 34.24
N PRO A 165 1.39 28.39 35.13
CA PRO A 165 0.81 27.59 36.22
C PRO A 165 -0.35 26.73 35.79
N LYS A 166 -0.51 25.60 36.52
CA LYS A 166 -1.61 24.64 36.45
C LYS A 166 -2.96 25.32 36.77
N ALA A 167 -3.97 25.09 35.94
CA ALA A 167 -5.37 25.23 36.30
C ALA A 167 -5.92 23.86 36.74
N ALA A 168 -6.85 23.89 37.70
CA ALA A 168 -7.40 22.76 38.43
C ALA A 168 -8.37 21.90 37.60
N PRO A 169 -8.76 20.71 38.09
CA PRO A 169 -9.42 19.67 37.33
C PRO A 169 -10.95 19.87 37.26
N GLU A 170 -11.51 19.66 36.09
CA GLU A 170 -12.96 19.50 35.93
C GLU A 170 -13.26 18.11 35.36
N HIS A 171 -14.07 17.40 36.14
CA HIS A 171 -14.92 16.24 35.87
C HIS A 171 -14.42 15.12 34.92
N GLU A 172 -14.08 14.03 35.58
CA GLU A 172 -13.96 12.67 35.03
C GLU A 172 -15.38 12.18 34.62
N ASP A 173 -15.61 12.01 33.32
CA ASP A 173 -16.61 11.10 32.81
C ASP A 173 -15.92 9.79 32.47
N GLU A 174 -16.09 8.83 33.36
CA GLU A 174 -15.62 7.45 33.34
C GLU A 174 -16.39 6.64 32.30
N TYR A 175 -15.94 6.70 31.02
CA TYR A 175 -16.26 5.64 30.04
C TYR A 175 -15.00 4.80 29.88
N GLY A 176 -15.03 3.60 30.48
CA GLY A 176 -13.99 2.60 30.33
C GLY A 176 -13.82 2.19 28.87
N GLU A 177 -12.83 2.74 28.19
CA GLU A 177 -12.27 2.11 27.03
C GLU A 177 -11.54 0.86 27.51
N GLU A 178 -12.07 -0.32 27.17
CA GLU A 178 -11.33 -1.58 27.25
C GLU A 178 -10.06 -1.38 26.41
N GLY A 179 -8.93 -1.19 27.08
CA GLY A 179 -7.66 -0.90 26.43
C GLY A 179 -7.28 -2.05 25.50
N VAL A 180 -7.42 -1.85 24.19
CA VAL A 180 -6.93 -2.79 23.19
C VAL A 180 -5.42 -2.89 23.37
N CYS A 181 -4.95 -4.04 23.84
CA CYS A 181 -3.54 -4.29 24.03
C CYS A 181 -2.85 -4.39 22.67
N ILE A 182 -2.17 -3.32 22.25
CA ILE A 182 -1.44 -3.29 20.98
C ILE A 182 -0.16 -4.10 21.15
N PRO A 183 0.07 -5.15 20.31
CA PRO A 183 1.26 -5.98 20.40
C PRO A 183 2.53 -5.19 20.06
N GLU A 184 3.59 -5.41 20.81
CA GLU A 184 4.92 -4.92 20.48
C GLU A 184 5.51 -5.74 19.32
N LEU A 185 5.88 -5.06 18.22
CA LEU A 185 6.53 -5.67 17.07
C LEU A 185 8.00 -5.25 17.02
N PRO A 186 8.93 -6.18 16.73
CA PRO A 186 10.31 -5.82 16.50
C PRO A 186 10.40 -4.87 15.30
N ALA A 187 11.14 -3.76 15.48
CA ALA A 187 11.35 -2.78 14.44
C ALA A 187 12.72 -2.95 13.80
N GLN A 188 12.80 -2.76 12.49
CA GLN A 188 14.04 -2.73 11.73
C GLN A 188 13.95 -1.72 10.59
N TYR A 189 15.06 -1.34 10.02
CA TYR A 189 15.06 -0.50 8.84
C TYR A 189 14.61 -1.28 7.60
N TYR A 190 13.85 -0.63 6.71
CA TYR A 190 13.28 -1.23 5.50
C TYR A 190 14.31 -1.86 4.56
N TYR A 191 15.57 -1.41 4.57
CA TYR A 191 16.66 -1.92 3.74
C TYR A 191 17.39 -3.14 4.35
N GLU A 192 17.13 -3.48 5.60
CA GLU A 192 17.61 -4.72 6.21
C GLU A 192 16.82 -5.92 5.68
N SER A 193 17.33 -7.14 5.85
CA SER A 193 16.67 -8.34 5.32
C SER A 193 15.38 -8.65 6.08
N TRP A 194 14.25 -8.62 5.37
CA TRP A 194 12.92 -8.91 5.93
C TRP A 194 12.04 -9.78 5.02
N THR A 195 12.40 -9.96 3.76
CA THR A 195 11.61 -10.72 2.80
C THR A 195 11.80 -12.22 3.03
N GLN A 196 11.04 -12.82 3.93
CA GLN A 196 10.81 -14.27 3.90
C GLN A 196 9.73 -14.55 2.83
N THR A 197 9.73 -15.73 2.26
CA THR A 197 8.83 -16.06 1.15
C THR A 197 7.74 -17.00 1.62
N PRO A 198 6.44 -16.69 1.42
CA PRO A 198 5.86 -15.42 0.93
C PRO A 198 5.83 -14.31 2.00
N VAL A 199 5.71 -13.06 1.59
CA VAL A 199 5.66 -11.91 2.50
C VAL A 199 4.58 -10.90 2.09
N ALA A 200 3.90 -10.32 3.08
CA ALA A 200 2.99 -9.20 2.91
C ALA A 200 3.51 -7.95 3.61
N VAL A 201 3.16 -6.79 3.08
CA VAL A 201 3.41 -5.48 3.70
C VAL A 201 2.09 -4.77 3.91
N VAL A 202 1.85 -4.25 5.10
CA VAL A 202 0.71 -3.38 5.41
C VAL A 202 1.15 -1.93 5.32
N ILE A 203 0.37 -1.12 4.62
CA ILE A 203 0.52 0.34 4.53
C ILE A 203 -0.73 0.98 5.14
N GLY A 204 -0.54 1.78 6.18
CA GLY A 204 -1.60 2.53 6.84
C GLY A 204 -1.95 3.85 6.14
N GLY A 205 -3.17 4.32 6.39
CA GLY A 205 -3.64 5.64 5.94
C GLY A 205 -2.92 6.78 6.65
N GLU A 206 -2.90 7.96 6.02
CA GLU A 206 -2.18 9.15 6.53
C GLU A 206 -2.75 9.71 7.84
N THR A 207 -4.06 9.60 8.04
CA THR A 207 -4.74 10.24 9.18
C THR A 207 -4.67 9.40 10.46
N HIS A 208 -4.80 8.08 10.35
CA HIS A 208 -4.91 7.18 11.49
C HIS A 208 -3.75 6.18 11.60
N GLY A 209 -2.85 6.15 10.59
CA GLY A 209 -1.76 5.19 10.53
C GLY A 209 -2.26 3.74 10.40
N LEU A 210 -1.60 2.83 11.11
CA LEU A 210 -1.94 1.41 11.13
C LEU A 210 -3.03 1.12 12.17
N SER A 211 -4.01 0.30 11.80
CA SER A 211 -5.03 -0.19 12.74
C SER A 211 -4.44 -1.18 13.75
N PRO A 212 -5.08 -1.36 14.92
CA PRO A 212 -4.71 -2.41 15.86
C PRO A 212 -4.73 -3.81 15.23
N ASP A 213 -5.69 -4.08 14.36
CA ASP A 213 -5.84 -5.35 13.65
C ASP A 213 -4.64 -5.65 12.73
N ALA A 214 -4.12 -4.62 12.04
CA ALA A 214 -2.90 -4.73 11.25
C ALA A 214 -1.71 -5.17 12.11
N LEU A 215 -1.57 -4.57 13.29
CA LEU A 215 -0.50 -4.89 14.23
C LEU A 215 -0.65 -6.29 14.84
N HIS A 216 -1.88 -6.70 15.15
CA HIS A 216 -2.18 -8.07 15.62
C HIS A 216 -1.87 -9.12 14.56
N LEU A 217 -2.26 -8.88 13.30
CA LEU A 217 -1.95 -9.78 12.20
C LEU A 217 -0.43 -9.89 12.00
N ALA A 218 0.28 -8.78 12.03
CA ALA A 218 1.74 -8.80 11.92
C ALA A 218 2.39 -9.58 13.07
N ALA A 219 1.95 -9.38 14.31
CA ALA A 219 2.46 -10.11 15.47
C ALA A 219 2.21 -11.61 15.37
N SER A 220 1.00 -12.03 14.99
CA SER A 220 0.62 -13.44 14.87
C SER A 220 1.39 -14.19 13.79
N THR A 221 1.93 -13.49 12.80
CA THR A 221 2.71 -14.06 11.69
C THR A 221 4.22 -13.91 11.86
N GLY A 222 4.69 -13.42 13.03
CA GLY A 222 6.11 -13.17 13.27
C GLY A 222 6.67 -12.01 12.42
N GLY A 223 5.82 -11.07 12.07
CA GLY A 223 6.17 -9.91 11.26
C GLY A 223 6.94 -8.84 12.04
N LYS A 224 7.29 -7.79 11.32
CA LYS A 224 8.14 -6.69 11.83
C LYS A 224 7.60 -5.34 11.40
N ARG A 225 8.00 -4.30 12.13
CA ARG A 225 7.87 -2.91 11.69
C ARG A 225 9.02 -2.56 10.76
N LEU A 226 8.72 -2.12 9.55
CA LEU A 226 9.68 -1.65 8.55
C LEU A 226 9.74 -0.13 8.61
N VAL A 227 10.86 0.41 9.05
CA VAL A 227 11.04 1.85 9.24
C VAL A 227 11.83 2.44 8.09
N ILE A 228 11.27 3.47 7.46
CA ILE A 228 12.00 4.33 6.52
C ILE A 228 12.57 5.50 7.34
N PRO A 229 13.90 5.58 7.52
CA PRO A 229 14.47 6.64 8.32
C PRO A 229 14.28 8.00 7.65
N VAL A 230 13.77 8.96 8.40
CA VAL A 230 13.61 10.35 7.97
C VAL A 230 14.46 11.25 8.85
N VAL A 231 14.78 12.44 8.38
CA VAL A 231 15.54 13.42 9.15
C VAL A 231 14.68 14.02 10.27
N PRO A 232 15.30 14.49 11.39
CA PRO A 232 14.57 15.15 12.47
C PRO A 232 13.71 16.31 11.96
N GLY A 233 12.47 16.39 12.44
CA GLY A 233 11.49 17.41 12.04
C GLY A 233 10.59 17.02 10.87
N VAL A 234 10.77 15.81 10.31
CA VAL A 234 9.84 15.18 9.39
C VAL A 234 9.14 14.02 10.11
N ASP A 235 7.83 14.12 10.28
CA ASP A 235 7.06 13.14 11.06
C ASP A 235 6.82 11.84 10.28
N SER A 236 6.47 11.95 8.99
CA SER A 236 6.19 10.78 8.13
C SER A 236 6.33 11.14 6.66
N LEU A 237 6.37 10.10 5.81
CA LEU A 237 6.24 10.21 4.38
C LEU A 237 4.77 10.03 3.97
N ASN A 238 4.41 10.57 2.82
CA ASN A 238 3.16 10.24 2.15
C ASN A 238 3.03 8.71 1.99
N SER A 239 1.85 8.15 2.25
CA SER A 239 1.59 6.70 2.26
C SER A 239 1.94 6.02 0.93
N ALA A 240 1.69 6.67 -0.20
CA ALA A 240 2.04 6.12 -1.51
C ALA A 240 3.54 6.12 -1.77
N ILE A 241 4.27 7.09 -1.25
CA ILE A 241 5.73 7.14 -1.34
C ILE A 241 6.34 6.06 -0.44
N ALA A 242 5.87 5.93 0.81
CA ALA A 242 6.31 4.88 1.72
C ALA A 242 6.08 3.48 1.13
N ALA A 243 4.88 3.24 0.58
CA ALA A 243 4.54 2.00 -0.12
C ALA A 243 5.53 1.71 -1.26
N ALA A 244 5.81 2.69 -2.12
CA ALA A 244 6.72 2.50 -3.25
C ALA A 244 8.14 2.11 -2.78
N ILE A 245 8.68 2.81 -1.77
CA ILE A 245 10.02 2.53 -1.23
C ILE A 245 10.10 1.09 -0.70
N VAL A 246 9.15 0.70 0.16
CA VAL A 246 9.17 -0.64 0.78
C VAL A 246 8.93 -1.75 -0.24
N LEU A 247 7.99 -1.57 -1.17
CA LEU A 247 7.69 -2.59 -2.19
C LEU A 247 8.86 -2.81 -3.16
N PHE A 248 9.54 -1.76 -3.61
CA PHE A 248 10.69 -1.91 -4.51
C PHE A 248 11.91 -2.47 -3.79
N GLU A 249 12.08 -2.19 -2.51
CA GLU A 249 13.10 -2.86 -1.70
C GLU A 249 12.76 -4.34 -1.52
N GLY A 250 11.51 -4.68 -1.21
CA GLY A 250 11.05 -6.07 -1.16
C GLY A 250 11.32 -6.82 -2.46
N LYS A 251 10.99 -6.20 -3.60
CA LYS A 251 11.34 -6.74 -4.92
C LYS A 251 12.83 -7.01 -5.06
N ARG A 252 13.68 -6.04 -4.70
CA ARG A 252 15.13 -6.18 -4.79
C ARG A 252 15.63 -7.37 -3.97
N GLN A 253 15.15 -7.51 -2.73
CA GLN A 253 15.54 -8.60 -1.83
C GLN A 253 15.08 -9.97 -2.37
N LEU A 254 13.84 -10.08 -2.83
CA LEU A 254 13.31 -11.33 -3.40
C LEU A 254 14.08 -11.76 -4.66
N LEU A 255 14.37 -10.84 -5.56
CA LEU A 255 15.16 -11.14 -6.77
C LEU A 255 16.60 -11.58 -6.44
N GLN A 256 17.22 -10.98 -5.44
CA GLN A 256 18.54 -11.41 -4.97
C GLN A 256 18.54 -12.83 -4.40
N ARG A 257 17.50 -13.19 -3.62
CA ARG A 257 17.35 -14.56 -3.12
C ARG A 257 17.20 -15.57 -4.24
N HIS A 258 16.30 -15.33 -5.19
CA HIS A 258 16.11 -16.22 -6.33
C HIS A 258 17.42 -16.46 -7.10
N LYS A 259 18.22 -15.41 -7.27
CA LYS A 259 19.54 -15.54 -7.91
C LYS A 259 20.48 -16.43 -7.10
N GLN A 260 20.58 -16.22 -5.80
CA GLN A 260 21.43 -17.02 -4.91
C GLN A 260 20.99 -18.50 -4.85
N GLU A 261 19.70 -18.76 -4.81
CA GLU A 261 19.13 -20.12 -4.81
C GLU A 261 19.42 -20.82 -6.15
N GLY A 262 19.26 -20.13 -7.27
CA GLY A 262 19.59 -20.65 -8.59
C GLY A 262 21.10 -20.93 -8.77
N GLU A 263 21.98 -20.15 -8.15
CA GLU A 263 23.41 -20.39 -8.13
C GLU A 263 23.78 -21.59 -7.23
N ARG A 264 23.15 -21.76 -6.07
CA ARG A 264 23.35 -22.92 -5.17
C ARG A 264 22.92 -24.23 -5.82
N GLN A 265 21.85 -24.24 -6.60
CA GLN A 265 21.40 -25.43 -7.32
C GLN A 265 22.36 -25.85 -8.46
N LYS A 266 23.10 -24.90 -9.05
CA LYS A 266 24.09 -25.18 -10.10
C LYS A 266 25.42 -25.72 -9.56
N PHE A 267 25.73 -25.44 -8.28
CA PHE A 267 26.95 -25.92 -7.61
C PHE A 267 26.57 -26.54 -6.25
N PRO A 268 26.03 -27.78 -6.24
CA PRO A 268 25.80 -28.47 -4.97
C PRO A 268 27.14 -28.66 -4.27
N VAL A 269 27.25 -28.14 -3.03
CA VAL A 269 28.43 -28.38 -2.19
C VAL A 269 28.44 -29.88 -1.90
N VAL A 270 29.35 -30.61 -2.53
CA VAL A 270 29.66 -32.00 -2.18
C VAL A 270 30.41 -31.93 -0.86
N GLY A 271 29.71 -32.26 0.24
CA GLY A 271 30.28 -32.47 1.57
C GLY A 271 30.82 -33.88 1.72
#